data_29eb36b317efea2100cf6680de9d0ae1
#
_entry.id   29eb36b317efea2100cf6680de9d0ae1
#
_cell.length_a   1.000
_cell.length_b   1.000
_cell.length_c   1.000
_cell.angle_alpha   90.00
_cell.angle_beta   90.00
_cell.angle_gamma   90.00
#
_symmetry.space_group_name_H-M   'P 1'
#
loop_
_entity.id
_entity.type
_entity.pdbx_description
1 polymer ?
#
loop_
_entity_poly.entity_id
_entity_poly.type
_entity_poly.pdbx_seq_one_letter_code
_entity_poly.pdbx_strand_id
1 'polypeptide(L)'
;MLTLTWYSKELSPNSNCHYQVKAKHKAIYKELCYWLTKEAKIPKADYKELHIVFYKPNRRHMDLDNMLASIKSGLDGMCQALEIDDRCFKKITLEIHENIGGMIKIHLY
;
A
#
# COMPACT_ATOMS: atom_id res chain seq x y z
N MET A 1 -0.90 -7.93 11.57
CA MET A 1 -1.60 -7.52 10.33
C MET A 1 -1.79 -6.02 10.33
N LEU A 2 -1.60 -5.39 9.19
CA LEU A 2 -1.76 -3.95 9.02
C LEU A 2 -2.87 -3.69 8.00
N THR A 3 -3.74 -2.72 8.28
CA THR A 3 -4.79 -2.30 7.35
C THR A 3 -4.50 -0.88 6.89
N LEU A 4 -4.36 -0.71 5.57
CA LEU A 4 -4.20 0.60 4.95
C LEU A 4 -5.51 1.03 4.30
N THR A 5 -5.74 2.34 4.26
CA THR A 5 -6.88 2.89 3.52
C THR A 5 -6.65 2.74 2.03
N TRP A 6 -7.74 2.70 1.25
CA TRP A 6 -7.63 2.65 -0.20
C TRP A 6 -6.96 3.92 -0.72
N TYR A 7 -6.19 3.80 -1.78
CA TYR A 7 -5.43 4.91 -2.36
C TYR A 7 -6.34 5.85 -3.16
N SER A 8 -5.91 7.10 -3.35
CA SER A 8 -6.65 8.03 -4.19
C SER A 8 -6.40 7.70 -5.66
N LYS A 9 -7.38 8.03 -6.52
CA LYS A 9 -7.32 7.73 -7.96
C LYS A 9 -6.11 8.37 -8.64
N GLU A 10 -5.60 9.48 -8.10
CA GLU A 10 -4.46 10.18 -8.65
C GLU A 10 -3.16 9.36 -8.57
N LEU A 11 -3.13 8.33 -7.71
CA LEU A 11 -1.97 7.45 -7.57
C LEU A 11 -1.94 6.32 -8.60
N SER A 12 -3.04 6.12 -9.33
CA SER A 12 -3.08 5.08 -10.36
C SER A 12 -2.11 5.43 -11.51
N PRO A 13 -1.37 4.44 -12.05
CA PRO A 13 -0.52 4.67 -13.23
C PRO A 13 -1.28 5.22 -14.43
N ASN A 14 -2.59 4.95 -14.51
CA ASN A 14 -3.44 5.41 -15.60
C ASN A 14 -4.02 6.80 -15.37
N SER A 15 -3.67 7.46 -14.26
CA SER A 15 -4.16 8.80 -13.97
C SER A 15 -3.49 9.81 -14.90
N ASN A 16 -4.29 10.71 -15.46
CA ASN A 16 -3.81 11.79 -16.34
C ASN A 16 -3.50 13.09 -15.58
N CYS A 17 -3.41 13.04 -14.28
CA CYS A 17 -3.14 14.24 -13.49
C CYS A 17 -1.70 14.73 -13.69
N HIS A 18 -1.51 16.03 -13.46
CA HIS A 18 -0.19 16.66 -13.55
C HIS A 18 0.78 16.01 -12.56
N TYR A 19 2.06 15.90 -12.92
CA TYR A 19 3.05 15.22 -12.08
C TYR A 19 3.19 15.86 -10.69
N GLN A 20 2.99 17.18 -10.56
CA GLN A 20 3.04 17.85 -9.25
C GLN A 20 1.88 17.45 -8.36
N VAL A 21 0.69 17.26 -8.95
CA VAL A 21 -0.50 16.77 -8.24
C VAL A 21 -0.26 15.34 -7.78
N LYS A 22 0.26 14.50 -8.67
CA LYS A 22 0.57 13.11 -8.32
C LYS A 22 1.61 13.03 -7.20
N ALA A 23 2.66 13.86 -7.25
CA ALA A 23 3.68 13.90 -6.21
C ALA A 23 3.09 14.30 -4.85
N LYS A 24 2.16 15.24 -4.84
CA LYS A 24 1.46 15.66 -3.61
C LYS A 24 0.65 14.50 -3.02
N HIS A 25 -0.10 13.78 -3.85
CA HIS A 25 -0.88 12.63 -3.39
C HIS A 25 0.02 11.51 -2.88
N LYS A 26 1.17 11.28 -3.51
CA LYS A 26 2.15 10.30 -3.03
C LYS A 26 2.67 10.67 -1.64
N ALA A 27 2.99 11.93 -1.41
CA ALA A 27 3.48 12.40 -0.11
C ALA A 27 2.41 12.25 0.97
N ILE A 28 1.16 12.58 0.67
CA ILE A 28 0.04 12.46 1.59
C ILE A 28 -0.18 10.99 1.96
N TYR A 29 -0.22 10.11 0.96
CA TYR A 29 -0.47 8.68 1.19
C TYR A 29 0.69 8.04 1.97
N LYS A 30 1.92 8.42 1.66
CA LYS A 30 3.09 7.95 2.39
C LYS A 30 3.01 8.30 3.87
N GLU A 31 2.67 9.54 4.18
CA GLU A 31 2.55 9.99 5.56
C GLU A 31 1.40 9.28 6.27
N LEU A 32 0.26 9.14 5.60
CA LEU A 32 -0.89 8.43 6.16
C LEU A 32 -0.53 6.99 6.53
N CYS A 33 0.11 6.26 5.60
CA CYS A 33 0.47 4.87 5.83
C CYS A 33 1.56 4.74 6.90
N TYR A 34 2.46 5.72 7.00
CA TYR A 34 3.43 5.78 8.09
C TYR A 34 2.72 5.76 9.44
N TRP A 35 1.75 6.66 9.63
CA TRP A 35 1.04 6.76 10.90
C TRP A 35 0.12 5.58 11.17
N LEU A 36 -0.52 5.02 10.15
CA LEU A 36 -1.32 3.80 10.28
C LEU A 36 -0.45 2.63 10.77
N THR A 37 0.77 2.54 10.25
CA THR A 37 1.71 1.49 10.69
C THR A 37 2.12 1.69 12.14
N LYS A 38 2.40 2.94 12.54
CA LYS A 38 2.74 3.25 13.93
C LYS A 38 1.58 2.92 14.87
N GLU A 39 0.36 3.29 14.50
CA GLU A 39 -0.84 3.02 15.29
C GLU A 39 -1.11 1.53 15.46
N ALA A 40 -0.85 0.75 14.42
CA ALA A 40 -1.08 -0.69 14.45
C ALA A 40 -0.08 -1.42 15.35
N LYS A 41 0.96 -0.73 15.82
CA LYS A 41 1.99 -1.29 16.70
C LYS A 41 2.61 -2.56 16.13
N ILE A 42 2.90 -2.54 14.84
CA ILE A 42 3.56 -3.66 14.17
C ILE A 42 4.97 -3.82 14.77
N PRO A 43 5.35 -5.02 15.22
CA PRO A 43 6.68 -5.22 15.78
C PRO A 43 7.76 -4.98 14.75
N LYS A 44 8.86 -4.34 15.17
CA LYS A 44 10.03 -4.22 14.30
C LYS A 44 10.72 -5.57 14.28
N ALA A 45 10.94 -6.10 13.08
CA ALA A 45 11.55 -7.41 12.89
C ALA A 45 12.20 -7.48 11.52
N ASP A 46 12.92 -8.55 11.25
CA ASP A 46 13.63 -8.77 9.99
C ASP A 46 12.68 -9.44 8.99
N TYR A 47 11.70 -8.67 8.52
CA TYR A 47 10.69 -9.19 7.59
C TYR A 47 11.29 -9.48 6.22
N LYS A 48 10.87 -10.60 5.61
CA LYS A 48 11.34 -11.04 4.29
C LYS A 48 10.22 -11.19 3.27
N GLU A 49 8.98 -11.35 3.73
CA GLU A 49 7.83 -11.56 2.85
C GLU A 49 6.73 -10.54 3.11
N LEU A 50 6.06 -10.16 2.04
CA LEU A 50 4.96 -9.23 2.07
C LEU A 50 3.77 -9.88 1.36
N HIS A 51 2.64 -10.00 2.06
CA HIS A 51 1.40 -10.49 1.46
C HIS A 51 0.37 -9.37 1.52
N ILE A 52 -0.07 -8.93 0.34
CA ILE A 52 -0.96 -7.78 0.19
C ILE A 52 -2.30 -8.29 -0.36
N VAL A 53 -3.38 -8.02 0.38
CA VAL A 53 -4.73 -8.40 -0.01
C VAL A 53 -5.54 -7.13 -0.25
N PHE A 54 -6.03 -6.98 -1.46
CA PHE A 54 -6.83 -5.82 -1.86
C PHE A 54 -8.32 -6.13 -1.71
N TYR A 55 -9.02 -5.35 -0.88
CA TYR A 55 -10.48 -5.36 -0.78
C TYR A 55 -10.96 -4.15 -1.56
N LYS A 56 -11.33 -4.35 -2.84
CA LYS A 56 -11.68 -3.24 -3.73
C LYS A 56 -12.85 -2.42 -3.19
N PRO A 57 -12.90 -1.11 -3.49
CA PRO A 57 -14.02 -0.27 -3.05
C PRO A 57 -15.31 -0.53 -3.84
N ASN A 58 -15.19 -1.17 -5.02
CA ASN A 58 -16.33 -1.50 -5.87
C ASN A 58 -15.96 -2.71 -6.75
N ARG A 59 -16.89 -3.17 -7.58
CA ARG A 59 -16.69 -4.36 -8.42
C ARG A 59 -16.05 -4.09 -9.77
N ARG A 60 -15.52 -2.88 -9.99
CA ARG A 60 -14.84 -2.56 -11.25
C ARG A 60 -13.59 -3.40 -11.39
N HIS A 61 -13.28 -3.77 -12.64
CA HIS A 61 -12.05 -4.51 -12.94
C HIS A 61 -10.83 -3.64 -12.65
N MET A 62 -9.84 -4.21 -11.99
CA MET A 62 -8.57 -3.55 -11.68
C MET A 62 -7.45 -4.57 -11.80
N ASP A 63 -6.33 -4.15 -12.39
CA ASP A 63 -5.17 -5.01 -12.55
C ASP A 63 -4.30 -4.99 -11.30
N LEU A 64 -3.81 -6.16 -10.89
CA LEU A 64 -2.98 -6.29 -9.68
C LEU A 64 -1.71 -5.44 -9.73
N ASP A 65 -1.05 -5.39 -10.88
CA ASP A 65 0.17 -4.61 -11.04
C ASP A 65 -0.10 -3.11 -10.89
N ASN A 66 -1.23 -2.64 -11.43
CA ASN A 66 -1.63 -1.23 -11.29
C ASN A 66 -1.97 -0.89 -9.83
N MET A 67 -2.63 -1.81 -9.12
CA MET A 67 -2.93 -1.60 -7.71
C MET A 67 -1.65 -1.56 -6.87
N LEU A 68 -0.70 -2.45 -7.15
CA LEU A 68 0.59 -2.42 -6.45
C LEU A 68 1.32 -1.11 -6.69
N ALA A 69 1.38 -0.64 -7.93
CA ALA A 69 2.02 0.64 -8.26
C ALA A 69 1.33 1.80 -7.56
N SER A 70 0.00 1.74 -7.41
CA SER A 70 -0.78 2.80 -6.77
C SER A 70 -0.49 2.94 -5.28
N ILE A 71 -0.11 1.85 -4.60
CA ILE A 71 0.16 1.88 -3.16
C ILE A 71 1.65 1.96 -2.82
N LYS A 72 2.52 2.11 -3.83
CA LYS A 72 3.97 2.08 -3.62
C LYS A 72 4.43 3.11 -2.60
N SER A 73 3.93 4.34 -2.69
CA SER A 73 4.28 5.39 -1.73
C SER A 73 3.81 5.04 -0.31
N GLY A 74 2.66 4.37 -0.19
CA GLY A 74 2.17 3.88 1.10
C GLY A 74 3.08 2.82 1.69
N LEU A 75 3.56 1.90 0.86
CA LEU A 75 4.51 0.87 1.29
C LEU A 75 5.83 1.52 1.75
N ASP A 76 6.26 2.57 1.08
CA ASP A 76 7.45 3.32 1.50
C ASP A 76 7.23 3.94 2.89
N GLY A 77 6.04 4.47 3.16
CA GLY A 77 5.68 5.01 4.47
C GLY A 77 5.67 3.92 5.54
N MET A 78 5.13 2.74 5.21
CA MET A 78 5.16 1.59 6.11
C MET A 78 6.59 1.19 6.45
N CYS A 79 7.44 1.07 5.45
CA CYS A 79 8.84 0.70 5.65
C CYS A 79 9.57 1.73 6.51
N GLN A 80 9.30 3.01 6.29
CA GLN A 80 9.89 4.07 7.11
C GLN A 80 9.46 3.95 8.56
N ALA A 81 8.18 3.66 8.82
CA ALA A 81 7.66 3.48 10.18
C ALA A 81 8.31 2.29 10.88
N LEU A 82 8.58 1.22 10.13
CA LEU A 82 9.20 0.00 10.65
C LEU A 82 10.73 0.09 10.68
N GLU A 83 11.30 1.16 10.13
CA GLU A 83 12.75 1.36 10.04
C GLU A 83 13.43 0.24 9.26
N ILE A 84 12.81 -0.21 8.17
CA ILE A 84 13.36 -1.22 7.28
C ILE A 84 13.49 -0.65 5.86
N ASP A 85 14.39 -1.25 5.07
CA ASP A 85 14.54 -0.94 3.65
C ASP A 85 13.59 -1.86 2.88
N ASP A 86 12.87 -1.32 1.88
CA ASP A 86 11.95 -2.13 1.08
C ASP A 86 12.65 -3.24 0.30
N ARG A 87 13.98 -3.13 0.12
CA ARG A 87 14.79 -4.17 -0.50
C ARG A 87 14.92 -5.43 0.36
N CYS A 88 14.49 -5.37 1.62
CA CYS A 88 14.52 -6.55 2.50
C CYS A 88 13.54 -7.63 2.05
N PHE A 89 12.47 -7.26 1.34
CA PHE A 89 11.46 -8.21 0.91
C PHE A 89 11.97 -9.06 -0.24
N LYS A 90 11.94 -10.37 -0.06
CA LYS A 90 12.36 -11.35 -1.07
C LYS A 90 11.18 -11.99 -1.79
N LYS A 91 9.97 -11.79 -1.26
CA LYS A 91 8.76 -12.36 -1.84
C LYS A 91 7.61 -11.42 -1.57
N ILE A 92 6.84 -11.13 -2.61
CA ILE A 92 5.60 -10.34 -2.50
C ILE A 92 4.47 -11.14 -3.12
N THR A 93 3.41 -11.38 -2.34
CA THR A 93 2.20 -12.04 -2.83
C THR A 93 1.09 -11.02 -2.91
N LEU A 94 0.42 -10.96 -4.05
CA LEU A 94 -0.70 -10.06 -4.30
C LEU A 94 -1.98 -10.86 -4.46
N GLU A 95 -3.04 -10.41 -3.85
CA GLU A 95 -4.32 -11.08 -3.91
C GLU A 95 -5.46 -10.07 -3.95
N ILE A 96 -6.47 -10.33 -4.78
CA ILE A 96 -7.73 -9.58 -4.77
C ILE A 96 -8.73 -10.42 -4.00
N HIS A 97 -9.25 -9.89 -2.90
CA HIS A 97 -10.29 -10.59 -2.13
C HIS A 97 -11.63 -10.48 -2.87
N GLU A 98 -12.47 -11.50 -2.72
CA GLU A 98 -13.79 -11.51 -3.36
C GLU A 98 -14.75 -10.50 -2.74
N ASN A 99 -14.55 -10.12 -1.48
CA ASN A 99 -15.38 -9.14 -0.79
C ASN A 99 -14.93 -7.72 -1.10
N ILE A 100 -15.88 -6.82 -1.19
CA ILE A 100 -15.64 -5.39 -1.32
C ILE A 100 -15.41 -4.81 0.07
N GLY A 101 -14.54 -3.80 0.19
CA GLY A 101 -14.26 -3.19 1.47
C GLY A 101 -13.61 -1.83 1.39
N GLY A 102 -12.88 -1.55 0.30
CA GLY A 102 -12.16 -0.28 0.16
C GLY A 102 -10.96 -0.17 1.11
N MET A 103 -10.25 -1.26 1.30
CA MET A 103 -9.08 -1.30 2.18
C MET A 103 -8.04 -2.29 1.65
N ILE A 104 -6.84 -2.18 2.19
CA ILE A 104 -5.72 -3.04 1.81
C ILE A 104 -5.17 -3.66 3.09
N LYS A 105 -5.14 -4.99 3.16
CA LYS A 105 -4.58 -5.69 4.30
C LYS A 105 -3.20 -6.21 3.97
N ILE A 106 -2.25 -5.97 4.87
CA ILE A 106 -0.85 -6.33 4.67
C ILE A 106 -0.41 -7.25 5.79
N HIS A 107 0.17 -8.37 5.40
CA HIS A 107 0.78 -9.34 6.31
C HIS A 107 2.28 -9.34 6.05
N LEU A 108 3.05 -9.24 7.12
CA LEU A 108 4.52 -9.21 7.09
C LEU A 108 5.06 -10.49 7.74
N TYR A 109 6.01 -11.13 7.07
CA TYR A 109 6.62 -12.37 7.56
C TYR A 109 8.14 -12.30 7.51
#